data_7bc839a39c1a7689c80981a40b231e5c
#
_entry.id   7bc839a39c1a7689c80981a40b231e5c
#
_cell.length_a   1.000
_cell.length_b   1.000
_cell.length_c   1.000
_cell.angle_alpha   90.00
_cell.angle_beta   90.00
_cell.angle_gamma   90.00
#
_symmetry.space_group_name_H-M   'P 1'
#
loop_
_entity.id
_entity.type
_entity.pdbx_description
1 polymer ?
#
loop_
_entity_poly.entity_id
_entity_poly.type
_entity_poly.pdbx_seq_one_letter_code
_entity_poly.pdbx_strand_id
1 'polypeptide(L)'
;PQGRFTVQAPDDIRNQANPLKPSREVLYSGESLFQVEVQPVACKICHGVNGNGLGIMAQGLNPAPRNFTCEETMKEISDGQLFWVIRNGSQGTGMPPFKNLKDREIWQIIHYLRKFSQPKRQ
;
A
#
# COMPACT_ATOMS: atom_id res chain seq x y z
N PRO A 1 3.83 7.05 -14.20
CA PRO A 1 4.34 7.34 -12.86
C PRO A 1 3.80 8.64 -12.31
N GLN A 2 3.59 8.70 -11.03
CA GLN A 2 3.18 9.93 -10.36
C GLN A 2 4.44 10.71 -9.95
N GLY A 3 4.57 11.95 -10.39
CA GLY A 3 5.68 12.81 -10.01
C GLY A 3 5.45 13.39 -8.61
N ARG A 4 5.98 12.73 -7.58
CA ARG A 4 5.77 13.18 -6.20
C ARG A 4 6.92 12.73 -5.32
N PHE A 5 7.13 13.49 -4.26
CA PHE A 5 8.09 13.15 -3.23
C PHE A 5 7.36 12.49 -2.05
N THR A 6 7.92 11.39 -1.58
CA THR A 6 7.44 10.70 -0.38
C THR A 6 8.58 10.63 0.62
N VAL A 7 8.29 10.94 1.89
CA VAL A 7 9.28 10.84 2.94
C VAL A 7 9.77 9.40 3.03
N GLN A 8 11.10 9.22 3.05
CA GLN A 8 11.72 7.91 3.08
C GLN A 8 11.80 7.36 4.50
N ALA A 9 11.57 6.06 4.64
CA ALA A 9 11.77 5.35 5.89
C ALA A 9 13.25 5.37 6.29
N PRO A 10 13.56 5.21 7.60
CA PRO A 10 14.93 4.94 8.01
C PRO A 10 15.51 3.74 7.26
N ASP A 11 16.82 3.75 7.03
CA ASP A 11 17.48 2.74 6.20
C ASP A 11 17.23 1.32 6.64
N ASP A 12 17.26 1.05 7.95
CA ASP A 12 17.05 -0.30 8.48
C ASP A 12 15.65 -0.83 8.18
N ILE A 13 14.64 0.05 8.19
CA ILE A 13 13.26 -0.33 7.87
C ILE A 13 13.09 -0.42 6.36
N ARG A 14 13.59 0.59 5.62
CA ARG A 14 13.43 0.64 4.17
C ARG A 14 14.03 -0.59 3.48
N ASN A 15 15.13 -1.10 4.02
CA ASN A 15 15.83 -2.24 3.45
C ASN A 15 15.29 -3.60 3.92
N GLN A 16 14.27 -3.60 4.77
CA GLN A 16 13.68 -4.83 5.26
C GLN A 16 12.80 -5.47 4.19
N ALA A 17 13.05 -6.74 3.90
CA ALA A 17 12.20 -7.50 2.98
C ALA A 17 10.92 -7.95 3.69
N ASN A 18 9.86 -8.17 2.92
CA ASN A 18 8.63 -8.75 3.45
C ASN A 18 8.94 -10.16 3.97
N PRO A 19 8.73 -10.44 5.27
CA PRO A 19 9.08 -11.74 5.83
C PRO A 19 8.12 -12.86 5.47
N LEU A 20 6.97 -12.54 4.87
CA LEU A 20 5.96 -13.53 4.52
C LEU A 20 6.13 -13.98 3.07
N LYS A 21 5.79 -15.23 2.80
CA LYS A 21 5.67 -15.72 1.43
C LYS A 21 4.31 -15.30 0.87
N PRO A 22 4.22 -14.98 -0.43
CA PRO A 22 2.94 -14.59 -1.04
C PRO A 22 2.05 -15.81 -1.32
N SER A 23 1.74 -16.55 -0.26
CA SER A 23 0.87 -17.73 -0.34
C SER A 23 -0.57 -17.30 -0.61
N ARG A 24 -1.42 -18.26 -0.98
CA ARG A 24 -2.85 -18.01 -1.20
C ARG A 24 -3.48 -17.41 0.06
N GLU A 25 -3.14 -17.94 1.23
CA GLU A 25 -3.69 -17.45 2.50
C GLU A 25 -3.26 -16.01 2.78
N VAL A 26 -1.98 -15.70 2.56
CA VAL A 26 -1.45 -14.35 2.77
C VAL A 26 -2.15 -13.37 1.82
N LEU A 27 -2.29 -13.74 0.55
CA LEU A 27 -2.94 -12.87 -0.44
C LEU A 27 -4.41 -12.66 -0.12
N TYR A 28 -5.11 -13.71 0.32
CA TYR A 28 -6.51 -13.59 0.71
C TYR A 28 -6.67 -12.66 1.92
N SER A 29 -5.83 -12.83 2.92
CA SER A 29 -5.86 -11.97 4.11
C SER A 29 -5.56 -10.52 3.76
N GLY A 30 -4.57 -10.29 2.89
CA GLY A 30 -4.25 -8.95 2.41
C GLY A 30 -5.40 -8.31 1.66
N GLU A 31 -6.08 -9.08 0.81
CA GLU A 31 -7.25 -8.61 0.10
C GLU A 31 -8.36 -8.20 1.06
N SER A 32 -8.66 -9.03 2.05
CA SER A 32 -9.70 -8.72 3.03
C SER A 32 -9.39 -7.43 3.78
N LEU A 33 -8.14 -7.26 4.19
CA LEU A 33 -7.73 -6.04 4.89
C LEU A 33 -7.81 -4.81 4.00
N PHE A 34 -7.45 -4.93 2.72
CA PHE A 34 -7.46 -3.82 1.78
C PHE A 34 -8.89 -3.41 1.42
N GLN A 35 -9.76 -4.38 1.17
CA GLN A 35 -11.11 -4.16 0.64
C GLN A 35 -12.16 -3.96 1.72
N VAL A 36 -11.94 -4.52 2.91
CA VAL A 36 -12.87 -4.39 4.03
C VAL A 36 -12.42 -3.23 4.91
N GLU A 37 -13.37 -2.59 5.57
CA GLU A 37 -13.07 -1.44 6.41
C GLU A 37 -12.15 -1.82 7.57
N VAL A 38 -11.00 -1.14 7.65
CA VAL A 38 -10.10 -1.17 8.80
C VAL A 38 -9.93 0.25 9.32
N GLN A 39 -9.59 0.38 10.60
CA GLN A 39 -9.40 1.69 11.20
C GLN A 39 -8.04 2.26 10.79
N PRO A 40 -7.95 3.54 10.43
CA PRO A 40 -9.03 4.54 10.46
C PRO A 40 -9.91 4.53 9.22
N VAL A 41 -9.47 3.92 8.10
CA VAL A 41 -10.23 3.91 6.85
C VAL A 41 -9.75 2.73 6.00
N ALA A 42 -10.64 2.14 5.20
CA ALA A 42 -10.25 1.07 4.30
C ALA A 42 -9.34 1.61 3.20
N CYS A 43 -8.31 0.83 2.86
CA CYS A 43 -7.33 1.22 1.83
C CYS A 43 -8.02 1.56 0.50
N LYS A 44 -9.03 0.77 0.11
CA LYS A 44 -9.72 0.95 -1.17
C LYS A 44 -10.43 2.30 -1.27
N ILE A 45 -10.78 2.92 -0.15
CA ILE A 45 -11.53 4.18 -0.17
C ILE A 45 -10.74 5.27 -0.89
N CYS A 46 -9.43 5.29 -0.75
CA CYS A 46 -8.56 6.24 -1.44
C CYS A 46 -7.86 5.60 -2.62
N HIS A 47 -7.31 4.39 -2.43
CA HIS A 47 -6.50 3.74 -3.46
C HIS A 47 -7.31 3.03 -4.54
N GLY A 48 -8.62 2.86 -4.34
CA GLY A 48 -9.51 2.21 -5.30
C GLY A 48 -9.54 0.70 -5.15
N VAL A 49 -10.64 0.07 -5.56
CA VAL A 49 -10.78 -1.40 -5.51
C VAL A 49 -9.77 -2.08 -6.44
N ASN A 50 -9.32 -1.39 -7.48
CA ASN A 50 -8.34 -1.90 -8.44
C ASN A 50 -6.93 -1.34 -8.17
N GLY A 51 -6.74 -0.63 -7.07
CA GLY A 51 -5.43 -0.11 -6.68
C GLY A 51 -4.89 1.01 -7.55
N ASN A 52 -5.73 1.65 -8.35
CA ASN A 52 -5.30 2.66 -9.33
C ASN A 52 -5.21 4.09 -8.78
N GLY A 53 -5.48 4.28 -7.49
CA GLY A 53 -5.44 5.60 -6.86
C GLY A 53 -6.71 6.41 -7.05
N LEU A 54 -7.77 5.82 -7.60
CA LEU A 54 -9.01 6.50 -7.93
C LEU A 54 -10.18 6.04 -7.05
N GLY A 55 -9.92 5.87 -5.76
CA GLY A 55 -10.99 5.53 -4.81
C GLY A 55 -11.98 6.68 -4.63
N ILE A 56 -13.07 6.37 -3.95
CA ILE A 56 -14.15 7.34 -3.74
C ILE A 56 -13.64 8.65 -3.12
N MET A 57 -12.69 8.55 -2.19
CA MET A 57 -12.18 9.74 -1.48
C MET A 57 -10.92 10.31 -2.11
N ALA A 58 -10.46 9.78 -3.24
CA ALA A 58 -9.23 10.26 -3.87
C ALA A 58 -9.37 11.66 -4.44
N GLN A 59 -10.56 12.02 -4.87
CA GLN A 59 -10.81 13.23 -5.63
C GLN A 59 -10.43 14.52 -4.89
N GLY A 60 -10.57 14.53 -3.58
CA GLY A 60 -10.23 15.71 -2.79
C GLY A 60 -8.81 15.73 -2.25
N LEU A 61 -7.98 14.76 -2.60
CA LEU A 61 -6.65 14.62 -2.02
C LEU A 61 -5.56 15.16 -2.94
N ASN A 62 -4.65 15.94 -2.36
CA ASN A 62 -3.49 16.47 -3.06
C ASN A 62 -2.27 16.37 -2.11
N PRO A 63 -1.26 15.54 -2.40
CA PRO A 63 -1.16 14.71 -3.60
C PRO A 63 -2.18 13.57 -3.62
N ALA A 64 -2.45 13.06 -4.83
CA ALA A 64 -3.37 11.93 -5.01
C ALA A 64 -2.80 10.66 -4.37
N PRO A 65 -3.66 9.70 -3.99
CA PRO A 65 -3.20 8.41 -3.50
C PRO A 65 -2.32 7.70 -4.53
N ARG A 66 -1.37 6.88 -4.04
CA ARG A 66 -0.47 6.13 -4.89
C ARG A 66 -1.26 5.18 -5.80
N ASN A 67 -0.88 5.16 -7.06
CA ASN A 67 -1.40 4.22 -8.05
C ASN A 67 -0.56 2.95 -8.01
N PHE A 68 -1.11 1.89 -7.44
CA PHE A 68 -0.40 0.62 -7.29
C PHE A 68 -0.33 -0.19 -8.59
N THR A 69 -1.03 0.22 -9.64
CA THR A 69 -0.97 -0.48 -10.93
C THR A 69 0.23 -0.10 -11.76
N CYS A 70 0.94 0.95 -11.39
CA CYS A 70 2.10 1.42 -12.14
C CYS A 70 3.33 0.61 -11.76
N GLU A 71 3.70 -0.37 -12.60
CA GLU A 71 4.86 -1.22 -12.36
C GLU A 71 6.14 -0.40 -12.23
N GLU A 72 6.32 0.58 -13.09
CA GLU A 72 7.51 1.42 -13.09
C GLU A 72 7.73 2.13 -11.75
N THR A 73 6.65 2.64 -11.16
CA THR A 73 6.71 3.27 -9.84
C THR A 73 6.91 2.24 -8.74
N MET A 74 6.14 1.16 -8.80
CA MET A 74 6.10 0.20 -7.69
C MET A 74 7.40 -0.57 -7.54
N LYS A 75 8.11 -0.86 -8.62
CA LYS A 75 9.39 -1.57 -8.52
C LYS A 75 10.48 -0.75 -7.83
N GLU A 76 10.34 0.56 -7.79
CA GLU A 76 11.30 1.45 -7.13
C GLU A 76 11.03 1.62 -5.63
N ILE A 77 9.89 1.11 -5.14
CA ILE A 77 9.50 1.25 -3.74
C ILE A 77 9.72 -0.08 -3.04
N SER A 78 10.57 -0.10 -2.00
CA SER A 78 10.83 -1.31 -1.24
C SER A 78 9.63 -1.70 -0.38
N ASP A 79 9.55 -2.99 -0.03
CA ASP A 79 8.52 -3.47 0.88
C ASP A 79 8.62 -2.77 2.25
N GLY A 80 9.84 -2.53 2.73
CA GLY A 80 10.04 -1.83 3.99
C GLY A 80 9.54 -0.39 3.95
N GLN A 81 9.70 0.29 2.81
CA GLN A 81 9.17 1.64 2.63
C GLN A 81 7.63 1.61 2.67
N LEU A 82 7.02 0.65 1.99
CA LEU A 82 5.57 0.49 2.01
C LEU A 82 5.07 0.21 3.43
N PHE A 83 5.77 -0.66 4.16
CA PHE A 83 5.42 -0.97 5.54
C PHE A 83 5.45 0.29 6.41
N TRP A 84 6.52 1.05 6.30
CA TRP A 84 6.70 2.25 7.12
C TRP A 84 5.62 3.29 6.85
N VAL A 85 5.26 3.49 5.57
CA VAL A 85 4.21 4.44 5.19
C VAL A 85 2.84 3.99 5.69
N ILE A 86 2.51 2.72 5.59
CA ILE A 86 1.23 2.22 6.09
C ILE A 86 1.16 2.40 7.61
N ARG A 87 2.23 2.04 8.32
CA ARG A 87 2.27 2.15 9.79
C ARG A 87 2.15 3.59 10.26
N ASN A 88 2.83 4.51 9.59
CA ASN A 88 2.99 5.88 10.09
C ASN A 88 2.19 6.93 9.33
N GLY A 89 1.51 6.54 8.24
CA GLY A 89 0.89 7.48 7.34
C GLY A 89 1.92 8.11 6.42
N SER A 90 1.44 8.85 5.42
CA SER A 90 2.32 9.54 4.49
C SER A 90 2.31 11.02 4.81
N GLN A 91 3.39 11.50 5.42
CA GLN A 91 3.53 12.86 5.87
C GLN A 91 3.35 13.85 4.71
N GLY A 92 2.57 14.89 4.94
CA GLY A 92 2.26 15.88 3.90
C GLY A 92 1.15 15.45 2.95
N THR A 93 0.48 14.34 3.24
CA THR A 93 -0.63 13.82 2.42
C THR A 93 -1.83 13.51 3.30
N GLY A 94 -2.94 13.12 2.67
CA GLY A 94 -4.14 12.71 3.39
C GLY A 94 -4.13 11.27 3.89
N MET A 95 -3.05 10.50 3.64
CA MET A 95 -2.98 9.12 4.08
C MET A 95 -2.72 9.04 5.59
N PRO A 96 -3.64 8.47 6.37
CA PRO A 96 -3.48 8.38 7.82
C PRO A 96 -2.58 7.22 8.23
N PRO A 97 -2.06 7.24 9.47
CA PRO A 97 -1.33 6.09 10.00
C PRO A 97 -2.28 4.96 10.42
N PHE A 98 -1.83 3.72 10.25
CA PHE A 98 -2.58 2.52 10.63
C PHE A 98 -1.93 1.89 11.85
N LYS A 99 -2.16 2.50 13.02
CA LYS A 99 -1.50 2.09 14.26
C LYS A 99 -2.05 0.79 14.86
N ASN A 100 -3.30 0.45 14.52
CA ASN A 100 -3.95 -0.74 15.10
C ASN A 100 -3.74 -2.01 14.30
N LEU A 101 -3.16 -1.92 13.09
CA LEU A 101 -2.83 -3.12 12.32
C LEU A 101 -1.60 -3.78 12.93
N LYS A 102 -1.64 -5.12 13.00
CA LYS A 102 -0.46 -5.90 13.39
C LYS A 102 0.57 -5.85 12.26
N ASP A 103 1.83 -6.02 12.61
CA ASP A 103 2.91 -6.03 11.60
C ASP A 103 2.61 -7.07 10.52
N ARG A 104 2.19 -8.27 10.93
CA ARG A 104 1.85 -9.33 9.98
C ARG A 104 0.76 -8.90 9.01
N GLU A 105 -0.25 -8.17 9.49
CA GLU A 105 -1.35 -7.69 8.66
C GLU A 105 -0.85 -6.70 7.61
N ILE A 106 0.05 -5.81 7.98
CA ILE A 106 0.64 -4.87 7.03
C ILE A 106 1.41 -5.63 5.95
N TRP A 107 2.22 -6.64 6.33
CA TRP A 107 2.95 -7.44 5.36
C TRP A 107 2.03 -8.20 4.42
N GLN A 108 0.88 -8.66 4.91
CA GLN A 108 -0.13 -9.31 4.07
C GLN A 108 -0.73 -8.33 3.06
N ILE A 109 -1.05 -7.12 3.50
CA ILE A 109 -1.54 -6.06 2.62
C ILE A 109 -0.52 -5.78 1.52
N ILE A 110 0.76 -5.68 1.86
CA ILE A 110 1.81 -5.38 0.89
C ILE A 110 1.88 -6.45 -0.21
N HIS A 111 1.82 -7.73 0.16
CA HIS A 111 1.79 -8.78 -0.86
C HIS A 111 0.57 -8.64 -1.76
N TYR A 112 -0.58 -8.32 -1.20
CA TYR A 112 -1.79 -8.15 -2.00
C TYR A 112 -1.66 -6.96 -2.95
N LEU A 113 -1.23 -5.78 -2.46
CA LEU A 113 -1.17 -4.60 -3.30
C LEU A 113 -0.14 -4.71 -4.42
N ARG A 114 0.91 -5.51 -4.23
CA ARG A 114 1.89 -5.79 -5.29
C ARG A 114 1.26 -6.46 -6.51
N LYS A 115 0.15 -7.16 -6.33
CA LYS A 115 -0.54 -7.83 -7.44
C LYS A 115 -1.11 -6.84 -8.45
N PHE A 116 -1.42 -5.62 -8.03
CA PHE A 116 -2.00 -4.64 -8.93
C PHE A 116 -1.05 -4.22 -10.04
N SER A 117 0.25 -4.30 -9.83
CA SER A 117 1.26 -3.93 -10.82
C SER A 117 1.88 -5.13 -11.53
N GLN A 118 1.47 -6.35 -11.20
CA GLN A 118 1.99 -7.54 -11.86
C GLN A 118 1.33 -7.71 -13.24
N PRO A 119 2.10 -8.15 -14.25
CA PRO A 119 1.51 -8.44 -15.56
C PRO A 119 0.43 -9.51 -15.45
N LYS A 120 -0.68 -9.31 -16.15
CA LYS A 120 -1.73 -10.31 -16.18
C LYS A 120 -1.28 -11.49 -17.03
N ARG A 121 -1.52 -12.69 -16.56
CA ARG A 121 -1.29 -13.90 -17.35
C ARG A 121 -2.41 -14.04 -18.36
N GLN A 122 -2.02 -14.41 -19.54
CA GLN A 122 -2.97 -14.71 -20.61
C GLN A 122 -3.31 -16.20 -20.60
#